data_675de4d02af3c44ed45bb77dfd582919
#
_entry.id   675de4d02af3c44ed45bb77dfd582919
#
_cell.length_a   1.000
_cell.length_b   1.000
_cell.length_c   1.000
_cell.angle_alpha   90.00
_cell.angle_beta   90.00
_cell.angle_gamma   90.00
#
_symmetry.space_group_name_H-M   'P 1'
#
loop_
_entity.id
_entity.type
_entity.pdbx_description
1 polymer ?
#
loop_
_entity_poly.entity_id
_entity_poly.type
_entity_poly.pdbx_seq_one_letter_code
_entity_poly.pdbx_strand_id
1 'polypeptide(L)'
;MKTKILFLLLMTGFSIQVFPQNTVSRVTDSNTALHLLQPDYPVPYGPAKTEDIIAVLDRIYTFLDISTPAGIIDRQTKTEITNMSKLTAGSVFEPGIFRLISYEWGVAYGAMLLAGEATGDPKFKEYTLKRMNLIGVVAQYFKTAPVTGQQPNSPVRSVLDPRALDDAGSMCAAMIKTLNSGGKPALRSYIDNYIDYISKKQFRLQDGTLARNRPLPNTLWLDDLYMSVPALAQMGNLTGDNKYFDDAVKQVLQFSQRMFNKNQGLYMHGWVEDMNVHPEFYWARCNGWALLTMTELLDVLPEDHPGRSEVLELLRSHIRGIANLQSGNGLWHQLLNRNDSYLETSATAIFTYCIAHSINKGWIDATANGPMAVLGWNAVQTKVNSKGEVEGTCVGTGMSFDPSFYYNRPVNVAAAHGYGPVIMAGAEMIKLLKNYQVVINDAAVMFYPLGTDWSKYR
;
A
#
# COMPACT_ATOMS: atom_id res chain seq x y z
N MET A 1 74.55 -35.74 72.68
CA MET A 1 74.27 -35.35 71.29
C MET A 1 72.81 -34.91 71.21
N LYS A 2 72.59 -33.61 71.10
CA LYS A 2 71.24 -33.03 70.97
C LYS A 2 71.14 -32.38 69.61
N THR A 3 70.35 -32.97 68.72
CA THR A 3 70.14 -32.47 67.37
C THR A 3 68.98 -31.41 67.44
N LYS A 4 69.31 -30.21 67.07
CA LYS A 4 68.31 -29.13 66.91
C LYS A 4 67.71 -29.18 65.49
N ILE A 5 66.43 -29.37 65.38
CA ILE A 5 65.68 -29.31 64.13
C ILE A 5 65.18 -27.86 64.03
N LEU A 6 65.59 -27.11 62.96
CA LEU A 6 65.17 -25.77 62.62
C LEU A 6 63.93 -25.84 61.70
N PHE A 7 62.78 -25.37 62.20
CA PHE A 7 61.61 -25.24 61.37
C PHE A 7 61.65 -23.92 60.63
N LEU A 8 61.71 -23.99 59.30
CA LEU A 8 61.57 -22.83 58.41
C LEU A 8 60.13 -22.62 58.04
N LEU A 9 59.47 -21.58 58.55
CA LEU A 9 58.07 -21.19 58.14
C LEU A 9 58.17 -20.42 56.83
N LEU A 10 57.75 -21.05 55.73
CA LEU A 10 57.45 -20.34 54.46
C LEU A 10 56.11 -19.64 54.59
N MET A 11 56.10 -18.35 54.73
CA MET A 11 54.90 -17.51 54.51
C MET A 11 54.70 -17.32 53.01
N THR A 12 53.80 -18.08 52.41
CA THR A 12 53.25 -17.79 51.05
C THR A 12 52.24 -16.67 51.18
N GLY A 13 52.64 -15.47 50.77
CA GLY A 13 51.72 -14.34 50.65
C GLY A 13 50.75 -14.59 49.49
N PHE A 14 49.51 -14.89 49.83
CA PHE A 14 48.44 -14.85 48.85
C PHE A 14 48.10 -13.39 48.58
N SER A 15 48.56 -12.85 47.44
CA SER A 15 48.08 -11.56 46.94
C SER A 15 46.63 -11.77 46.40
N ILE A 16 45.65 -11.39 47.15
CA ILE A 16 44.25 -11.27 46.62
C ILE A 16 44.27 -10.13 45.62
N GLN A 17 44.38 -10.46 44.34
CA GLN A 17 44.02 -9.50 43.27
C GLN A 17 42.53 -9.23 43.38
N VAL A 18 42.17 -8.13 43.96
CA VAL A 18 40.82 -7.54 43.89
C VAL A 18 40.70 -7.05 42.45
N PHE A 19 40.13 -7.82 41.57
CA PHE A 19 39.65 -7.33 40.28
C PHE A 19 38.56 -6.30 40.61
N PRO A 20 38.60 -5.09 40.03
CA PRO A 20 37.50 -4.20 40.15
C PRO A 20 36.28 -4.92 39.61
N GLN A 21 35.31 -5.24 40.44
CA GLN A 21 33.98 -5.58 39.98
C GLN A 21 33.55 -4.36 39.17
N ASN A 22 33.52 -4.51 37.84
CA ASN A 22 32.75 -3.61 36.99
C ASN A 22 31.31 -3.72 37.52
N THR A 23 30.98 -2.83 38.42
CA THR A 23 29.58 -2.62 38.81
C THR A 23 28.93 -2.05 37.57
N VAL A 24 28.39 -2.96 36.73
CA VAL A 24 27.46 -2.54 35.66
C VAL A 24 26.38 -1.78 36.40
N SER A 25 26.40 -0.45 36.21
CA SER A 25 25.38 0.42 36.81
C SER A 25 24.03 -0.12 36.41
N ARG A 26 23.20 -0.51 37.38
CA ARG A 26 21.87 -1.02 37.11
C ARG A 26 21.13 0.05 36.31
N VAL A 27 20.58 -0.34 35.15
CA VAL A 27 19.76 0.55 34.33
C VAL A 27 18.50 0.94 35.09
N THR A 28 18.24 2.23 35.22
CA THR A 28 17.09 2.81 35.91
C THR A 28 16.59 4.02 35.11
N ASP A 29 15.38 4.46 35.36
CA ASP A 29 14.78 5.66 34.80
C ASP A 29 15.52 6.96 35.15
N SER A 30 16.35 6.92 36.18
CA SER A 30 17.18 8.07 36.62
C SER A 30 18.56 8.14 35.97
N ASN A 31 19.05 7.05 35.38
CA ASN A 31 20.39 7.02 34.77
C ASN A 31 20.40 6.60 33.31
N THR A 32 19.25 6.31 32.74
CA THR A 32 19.09 5.88 31.35
C THR A 32 17.92 6.64 30.72
N ALA A 33 18.12 7.19 29.54
CA ALA A 33 17.06 7.86 28.79
C ALA A 33 15.86 6.92 28.57
N LEU A 34 14.64 7.38 28.84
CA LEU A 34 13.44 6.53 28.86
C LEU A 34 13.19 5.79 27.56
N HIS A 35 13.48 6.42 26.41
CA HIS A 35 13.35 5.79 25.10
C HIS A 35 14.35 4.64 24.84
N LEU A 36 15.39 4.51 25.68
CA LEU A 36 16.34 3.40 25.67
C LEU A 36 15.96 2.26 26.62
N LEU A 37 14.96 2.48 27.47
CA LEU A 37 14.37 1.45 28.33
C LEU A 37 13.40 0.59 27.52
N GLN A 38 13.92 -0.43 26.87
CA GLN A 38 13.12 -1.30 26.01
C GLN A 38 12.15 -2.16 26.82
N PRO A 39 10.88 -2.33 26.37
CA PRO A 39 10.00 -3.33 26.93
C PRO A 39 10.49 -4.75 26.58
N ASP A 40 10.01 -5.76 27.31
CA ASP A 40 10.36 -7.17 27.09
C ASP A 40 9.80 -7.76 25.79
N TYR A 41 9.22 -6.93 24.93
CA TYR A 41 8.67 -7.30 23.62
C TYR A 41 9.19 -6.37 22.52
N PRO A 42 9.38 -6.86 21.28
CA PRO A 42 9.86 -6.05 20.18
C PRO A 42 8.87 -4.94 19.82
N VAL A 43 9.37 -3.72 19.65
CA VAL A 43 8.59 -2.57 19.16
C VAL A 43 9.34 -1.89 18.01
N PRO A 44 8.64 -1.34 17.01
CA PRO A 44 9.24 -0.63 15.90
C PRO A 44 9.58 0.83 16.28
N TYR A 45 10.24 1.01 17.43
CA TYR A 45 10.55 2.32 17.98
C TYR A 45 11.96 2.75 17.55
N GLY A 46 12.02 3.66 16.58
CA GLY A 46 13.29 4.17 16.05
C GLY A 46 13.13 4.92 14.72
N PRO A 47 14.16 5.63 14.28
CA PRO A 47 14.15 6.29 12.98
C PRO A 47 14.22 5.27 11.86
N ALA A 48 13.43 5.49 10.80
CA ALA A 48 13.58 4.77 9.54
C ALA A 48 14.81 5.30 8.78
N LYS A 49 15.50 4.44 8.03
CA LYS A 49 16.66 4.78 7.20
C LYS A 49 16.39 4.51 5.74
N THR A 50 16.75 5.44 4.88
CA THR A 50 16.53 5.34 3.43
C THR A 50 17.17 4.09 2.83
N GLU A 51 18.37 3.73 3.28
CA GLU A 51 19.10 2.55 2.79
C GLU A 51 18.37 1.26 3.11
N ASP A 52 17.83 1.13 4.33
CA ASP A 52 17.06 -0.03 4.75
C ASP A 52 15.75 -0.15 3.95
N ILE A 53 15.09 0.99 3.67
CA ILE A 53 13.89 1.03 2.84
C ILE A 53 14.21 0.55 1.42
N ILE A 54 15.28 1.06 0.80
CA ILE A 54 15.71 0.64 -0.55
C ILE A 54 15.98 -0.87 -0.55
N ALA A 55 16.67 -1.41 0.45
CA ALA A 55 16.94 -2.85 0.54
C ALA A 55 15.64 -3.68 0.64
N VAL A 56 14.60 -3.19 1.29
CA VAL A 56 13.27 -3.84 1.32
C VAL A 56 12.64 -3.81 -0.08
N LEU A 57 12.64 -2.65 -0.74
CA LEU A 57 12.07 -2.51 -2.09
C LEU A 57 12.79 -3.41 -3.10
N ASP A 58 14.10 -3.55 -3.00
CA ASP A 58 14.93 -4.40 -3.86
C ASP A 58 14.59 -5.88 -3.71
N ARG A 59 14.37 -6.34 -2.47
CA ARG A 59 13.95 -7.72 -2.24
C ARG A 59 12.58 -8.00 -2.85
N ILE A 60 11.63 -7.08 -2.66
CA ILE A 60 10.28 -7.21 -3.26
C ILE A 60 10.39 -7.19 -4.79
N TYR A 61 11.15 -6.26 -5.37
CA TYR A 61 11.35 -6.18 -6.80
C TYR A 61 11.87 -7.52 -7.36
N THR A 62 12.93 -8.07 -6.76
CA THR A 62 13.53 -9.33 -7.19
C THR A 62 12.53 -10.48 -7.16
N PHE A 63 11.75 -10.58 -6.09
CA PHE A 63 10.69 -11.57 -5.97
C PHE A 63 9.61 -11.39 -7.05
N LEU A 64 9.13 -10.15 -7.27
CA LEU A 64 8.07 -9.88 -8.22
C LEU A 64 8.52 -10.05 -9.67
N ASP A 65 9.75 -9.72 -10.01
CA ASP A 65 10.27 -9.87 -11.38
C ASP A 65 10.26 -11.34 -11.82
N ILE A 66 10.59 -12.25 -10.89
CA ILE A 66 10.52 -13.70 -11.11
C ILE A 66 9.07 -14.20 -11.07
N SER A 67 8.26 -13.69 -10.14
CA SER A 67 6.89 -14.17 -9.87
C SER A 67 5.86 -13.72 -10.89
N THR A 68 6.21 -12.77 -11.78
CA THR A 68 5.37 -12.22 -12.84
C THR A 68 6.13 -12.12 -14.15
N PRO A 69 6.50 -13.23 -14.76
CA PRO A 69 7.30 -13.24 -15.98
C PRO A 69 6.60 -12.44 -17.09
N ALA A 70 7.36 -11.57 -17.78
CA ALA A 70 6.88 -10.80 -18.91
C ALA A 70 7.14 -11.55 -20.21
N GLY A 71 6.60 -12.76 -20.30
CA GLY A 71 6.72 -13.68 -21.44
C GLY A 71 5.36 -14.12 -21.97
N ILE A 72 5.38 -14.71 -23.15
CA ILE A 72 4.22 -15.35 -23.80
C ILE A 72 4.63 -16.76 -24.18
N ILE A 73 3.72 -17.70 -23.94
CA ILE A 73 3.88 -19.10 -24.33
C ILE A 73 2.67 -19.59 -25.13
N ASP A 74 2.87 -20.62 -25.92
CA ASP A 74 1.77 -21.42 -26.44
C ASP A 74 1.15 -22.26 -25.32
N ARG A 75 -0.16 -22.22 -25.19
CA ARG A 75 -0.90 -22.89 -24.09
C ARG A 75 -0.70 -24.40 -24.07
N GLN A 76 -0.63 -25.04 -25.25
CA GLN A 76 -0.55 -26.49 -25.37
C GLN A 76 0.89 -27.01 -25.29
N THR A 77 1.79 -26.41 -26.09
CA THR A 77 3.18 -26.89 -26.20
C THR A 77 4.08 -26.35 -25.10
N LYS A 78 3.64 -25.29 -24.38
CA LYS A 78 4.44 -24.53 -23.40
C LYS A 78 5.69 -23.88 -23.98
N THR A 79 5.79 -23.80 -25.31
CA THR A 79 6.91 -23.18 -26.01
C THR A 79 6.82 -21.67 -25.91
N GLU A 80 7.93 -21.00 -25.57
CA GLU A 80 8.03 -19.55 -25.52
C GLU A 80 7.85 -18.93 -26.92
N ILE A 81 7.10 -17.82 -26.98
CA ILE A 81 6.85 -17.04 -28.17
C ILE A 81 7.59 -15.70 -28.05
N THR A 82 8.81 -15.65 -28.55
CA THR A 82 9.64 -14.43 -28.56
C THR A 82 9.29 -13.46 -29.68
N ASN A 83 8.77 -13.96 -30.81
CA ASN A 83 8.36 -13.15 -31.95
C ASN A 83 6.85 -12.90 -31.91
N MET A 84 6.44 -11.67 -31.61
CA MET A 84 5.04 -11.25 -31.48
C MET A 84 4.22 -11.40 -32.79
N SER A 85 4.85 -11.51 -33.96
CA SER A 85 4.13 -11.82 -35.21
C SER A 85 3.65 -13.28 -35.28
N LYS A 86 4.12 -14.15 -34.38
CA LYS A 86 3.73 -15.57 -34.27
C LYS A 86 2.65 -15.81 -33.22
N LEU A 87 2.00 -14.79 -32.69
CA LEU A 87 0.87 -14.95 -31.79
C LEU A 87 -0.25 -15.73 -32.45
N THR A 88 -0.90 -16.60 -31.69
CA THR A 88 -2.03 -17.44 -32.08
C THR A 88 -3.16 -17.32 -31.08
N ALA A 89 -4.33 -17.86 -31.36
CA ALA A 89 -5.43 -17.98 -30.41
C ALA A 89 -5.05 -18.80 -29.16
N GLY A 90 -4.03 -19.65 -29.25
CA GLY A 90 -3.48 -20.44 -28.15
C GLY A 90 -2.45 -19.70 -27.29
N SER A 91 -2.03 -18.50 -27.69
CA SER A 91 -1.04 -17.72 -26.96
C SER A 91 -1.59 -17.24 -25.62
N VAL A 92 -0.80 -17.39 -24.55
CA VAL A 92 -1.13 -16.92 -23.19
C VAL A 92 0.11 -16.29 -22.56
N PHE A 93 -0.10 -15.43 -21.55
CA PHE A 93 1.02 -14.98 -20.74
C PHE A 93 1.69 -16.16 -20.05
N GLU A 94 3.01 -16.10 -19.93
CA GLU A 94 3.77 -17.07 -19.18
C GLU A 94 3.25 -17.14 -17.74
N PRO A 95 2.94 -18.31 -17.18
CA PRO A 95 2.41 -18.43 -15.83
C PRO A 95 3.44 -18.03 -14.78
N GLY A 96 3.02 -17.19 -13.85
CA GLY A 96 3.75 -16.84 -12.64
C GLY A 96 2.88 -17.08 -11.41
N ILE A 97 3.36 -16.66 -10.24
CA ILE A 97 2.59 -16.68 -8.99
C ILE A 97 1.40 -15.72 -9.10
N PHE A 98 1.60 -14.58 -9.76
CA PHE A 98 0.59 -13.54 -9.89
C PHE A 98 0.22 -13.29 -11.36
N ARG A 99 -1.00 -12.80 -11.55
CA ARG A 99 -1.51 -12.43 -12.88
C ARG A 99 -0.97 -11.05 -13.28
N LEU A 100 -0.60 -10.87 -14.55
CA LEU A 100 -0.20 -9.57 -15.08
C LEU A 100 -1.36 -8.58 -15.19
N ILE A 101 -2.59 -9.08 -15.27
CA ILE A 101 -3.79 -8.25 -15.41
C ILE A 101 -4.72 -8.59 -14.25
N SER A 102 -4.74 -7.72 -13.26
CA SER A 102 -5.68 -7.72 -12.14
C SER A 102 -5.65 -6.34 -11.47
N TYR A 103 -6.64 -6.01 -10.64
CA TYR A 103 -6.64 -4.72 -9.96
C TYR A 103 -5.47 -4.58 -8.98
N GLU A 104 -5.05 -5.65 -8.32
CA GLU A 104 -3.89 -5.64 -7.42
C GLU A 104 -2.61 -5.32 -8.19
N TRP A 105 -2.51 -5.82 -9.43
CA TRP A 105 -1.36 -5.51 -10.28
C TRP A 105 -1.42 -4.10 -10.86
N GLY A 106 -2.60 -3.55 -11.07
CA GLY A 106 -2.75 -2.11 -11.34
C GLY A 106 -2.12 -1.25 -10.24
N VAL A 107 -2.36 -1.59 -8.96
CA VAL A 107 -1.70 -0.93 -7.81
C VAL A 107 -0.18 -1.13 -7.87
N ALA A 108 0.28 -2.37 -8.09
CA ALA A 108 1.70 -2.70 -8.13
C ALA A 108 2.45 -1.97 -9.26
N TYR A 109 1.85 -1.83 -10.44
CA TYR A 109 2.44 -1.07 -11.54
C TYR A 109 2.60 0.43 -11.20
N GLY A 110 1.57 1.03 -10.61
CA GLY A 110 1.66 2.40 -10.11
C GLY A 110 2.73 2.56 -9.03
N ALA A 111 2.81 1.61 -8.11
CA ALA A 111 3.79 1.58 -7.05
C ALA A 111 5.24 1.46 -7.56
N MET A 112 5.47 0.64 -8.58
CA MET A 112 6.78 0.50 -9.22
C MET A 112 7.23 1.80 -9.92
N LEU A 113 6.31 2.53 -10.58
CA LEU A 113 6.63 3.85 -11.13
C LEU A 113 7.04 4.83 -10.03
N LEU A 114 6.31 4.85 -8.92
CA LEU A 114 6.61 5.70 -7.76
C LEU A 114 7.97 5.32 -7.12
N ALA A 115 8.28 4.02 -7.01
CA ALA A 115 9.55 3.54 -6.49
C ALA A 115 10.72 3.99 -7.40
N GLY A 116 10.55 3.91 -8.72
CA GLY A 116 11.55 4.42 -9.67
C GLY A 116 11.80 5.92 -9.50
N GLU A 117 10.76 6.71 -9.27
CA GLU A 117 10.87 8.14 -8.99
C GLU A 117 11.59 8.42 -7.64
N ALA A 118 11.21 7.71 -6.58
CA ALA A 118 11.73 7.94 -5.23
C ALA A 118 13.20 7.52 -5.08
N THR A 119 13.57 6.37 -5.67
CA THR A 119 14.93 5.79 -5.58
C THR A 119 15.88 6.30 -6.65
N GLY A 120 15.36 6.72 -7.81
CA GLY A 120 16.15 7.01 -9.02
C GLY A 120 16.62 5.75 -9.77
N ASP A 121 16.26 4.56 -9.31
CA ASP A 121 16.66 3.30 -9.97
C ASP A 121 15.68 2.95 -11.11
N PRO A 122 16.13 2.90 -12.38
CA PRO A 122 15.28 2.68 -13.54
C PRO A 122 14.60 1.31 -13.56
N LYS A 123 15.14 0.31 -12.88
CA LYS A 123 14.58 -1.07 -12.90
C LYS A 123 13.11 -1.13 -12.48
N PHE A 124 12.71 -0.30 -11.50
CA PHE A 124 11.33 -0.25 -11.04
C PHE A 124 10.39 0.28 -12.13
N LYS A 125 10.77 1.36 -12.82
CA LYS A 125 10.02 1.89 -13.94
C LYS A 125 9.97 0.89 -15.12
N GLU A 126 11.08 0.27 -15.44
CA GLU A 126 11.21 -0.72 -16.52
C GLU A 126 10.34 -1.94 -16.27
N TYR A 127 10.17 -2.38 -15.00
CA TYR A 127 9.25 -3.45 -14.62
C TYR A 127 7.84 -3.17 -15.16
N THR A 128 7.32 -1.97 -14.92
CA THR A 128 5.98 -1.57 -15.36
C THR A 128 5.92 -1.40 -16.87
N LEU A 129 6.87 -0.67 -17.47
CA LEU A 129 6.89 -0.43 -18.92
C LEU A 129 6.93 -1.74 -19.72
N LYS A 130 7.77 -2.70 -19.32
CA LYS A 130 7.91 -3.99 -19.99
C LYS A 130 6.59 -4.75 -20.02
N ARG A 131 5.91 -4.86 -18.86
CA ARG A 131 4.67 -5.62 -18.72
C ARG A 131 3.47 -4.94 -19.34
N MET A 132 3.32 -3.63 -19.18
CA MET A 132 2.23 -2.88 -19.79
C MET A 132 2.33 -2.85 -21.31
N ASN A 133 3.54 -2.68 -21.86
CA ASN A 133 3.74 -2.75 -23.30
C ASN A 133 3.46 -4.15 -23.87
N LEU A 134 3.82 -5.22 -23.14
CA LEU A 134 3.49 -6.59 -23.51
C LEU A 134 1.97 -6.81 -23.54
N ILE A 135 1.27 -6.36 -22.48
CA ILE A 135 -0.21 -6.41 -22.41
C ILE A 135 -0.81 -5.70 -23.63
N GLY A 136 -0.31 -4.52 -23.98
CA GLY A 136 -0.77 -3.76 -25.15
C GLY A 136 -0.58 -4.51 -26.48
N VAL A 137 0.56 -5.17 -26.67
CA VAL A 137 0.83 -5.98 -27.88
C VAL A 137 -0.11 -7.17 -27.98
N VAL A 138 -0.28 -7.92 -26.86
CA VAL A 138 -1.19 -9.08 -26.82
C VAL A 138 -2.64 -8.64 -27.03
N ALA A 139 -3.05 -7.54 -26.41
CA ALA A 139 -4.39 -7.00 -26.57
C ALA A 139 -4.65 -6.55 -28.03
N GLN A 140 -3.67 -5.96 -28.71
CA GLN A 140 -3.80 -5.61 -30.12
C GLN A 140 -4.01 -6.85 -31.00
N TYR A 141 -3.27 -7.92 -30.78
CA TYR A 141 -3.47 -9.18 -31.50
C TYR A 141 -4.90 -9.69 -31.32
N PHE A 142 -5.36 -9.87 -30.08
CA PHE A 142 -6.69 -10.41 -29.79
C PHE A 142 -7.84 -9.48 -30.18
N LYS A 143 -7.61 -8.18 -30.31
CA LYS A 143 -8.61 -7.22 -30.84
C LYS A 143 -8.86 -7.41 -32.33
N THR A 144 -7.83 -7.81 -33.11
CA THR A 144 -7.87 -7.92 -34.55
C THR A 144 -7.98 -9.36 -35.07
N ALA A 145 -7.72 -10.35 -34.22
CA ALA A 145 -7.78 -11.75 -34.59
C ALA A 145 -9.21 -12.21 -34.91
N PRO A 146 -9.38 -13.19 -35.83
CA PRO A 146 -10.70 -13.80 -36.12
C PRO A 146 -11.37 -14.43 -34.91
N VAL A 147 -10.57 -14.85 -33.93
CA VAL A 147 -11.05 -15.33 -32.61
C VAL A 147 -11.13 -14.11 -31.72
N THR A 148 -12.34 -13.72 -31.35
CA THR A 148 -12.56 -12.49 -30.57
C THR A 148 -11.85 -12.55 -29.23
N GLY A 149 -11.06 -11.52 -28.91
CA GLY A 149 -10.42 -11.36 -27.60
C GLY A 149 -11.38 -11.25 -26.42
N GLN A 150 -12.67 -11.21 -26.68
CA GLN A 150 -13.78 -11.25 -25.72
C GLN A 150 -14.12 -12.65 -25.22
N GLN A 151 -13.53 -13.71 -25.78
CA GLN A 151 -13.76 -15.07 -25.30
C GLN A 151 -13.35 -15.21 -23.83
N PRO A 152 -14.08 -15.99 -23.01
CA PRO A 152 -13.82 -16.15 -21.57
C PRO A 152 -12.38 -16.58 -21.25
N ASN A 153 -11.74 -17.30 -22.15
CA ASN A 153 -10.39 -17.84 -22.02
C ASN A 153 -9.28 -16.94 -22.62
N SER A 154 -9.61 -15.76 -23.14
CA SER A 154 -8.62 -14.81 -23.64
C SER A 154 -7.76 -14.27 -22.49
N PRO A 155 -6.42 -14.24 -22.63
CA PRO A 155 -5.54 -13.72 -21.59
C PRO A 155 -5.74 -12.20 -21.35
N VAL A 156 -6.40 -11.50 -22.27
CA VAL A 156 -6.66 -10.07 -22.23
C VAL A 156 -8.14 -9.70 -22.21
N ARG A 157 -9.02 -10.66 -21.83
CA ARG A 157 -10.47 -10.44 -21.80
C ARG A 157 -10.82 -9.17 -21.03
N SER A 158 -10.32 -8.98 -19.81
CA SER A 158 -10.63 -7.81 -18.98
C SER A 158 -10.14 -6.48 -19.57
N VAL A 159 -9.13 -6.51 -20.45
CA VAL A 159 -8.67 -5.31 -21.18
C VAL A 159 -9.63 -4.95 -22.32
N LEU A 160 -10.13 -5.96 -23.05
CA LEU A 160 -10.96 -5.77 -24.25
C LEU A 160 -12.46 -5.72 -23.96
N ASP A 161 -12.91 -6.40 -22.90
CA ASP A 161 -14.30 -6.50 -22.48
C ASP A 161 -14.39 -6.48 -20.94
N PRO A 162 -14.12 -5.33 -20.29
CA PRO A 162 -14.27 -5.21 -18.85
C PRO A 162 -15.73 -5.38 -18.44
N ARG A 163 -15.98 -6.11 -17.34
CA ARG A 163 -17.31 -6.45 -16.84
C ARG A 163 -17.56 -6.05 -15.40
N ALA A 164 -16.56 -5.49 -14.74
CA ALA A 164 -16.61 -4.99 -13.39
C ALA A 164 -15.61 -3.84 -13.21
N LEU A 165 -15.79 -3.03 -12.18
CA LEU A 165 -14.80 -2.02 -11.79
C LEU A 165 -13.44 -2.66 -11.46
N ASP A 166 -13.46 -3.87 -10.88
CA ASP A 166 -12.25 -4.66 -10.60
C ASP A 166 -11.44 -4.98 -11.89
N ASP A 167 -12.11 -5.14 -13.04
CA ASP A 167 -11.43 -5.32 -14.33
C ASP A 167 -10.81 -4.00 -14.84
N ALA A 168 -11.47 -2.87 -14.58
CA ALA A 168 -11.21 -1.62 -15.29
C ALA A 168 -10.37 -0.59 -14.51
N GLY A 169 -10.74 -0.30 -13.25
CA GLY A 169 -10.32 0.94 -12.60
C GLY A 169 -8.84 1.06 -12.32
N SER A 170 -8.30 0.21 -11.45
CA SER A 170 -6.88 0.26 -11.06
C SER A 170 -5.94 0.04 -12.26
N MET A 171 -6.29 -0.89 -13.16
CA MET A 171 -5.51 -1.12 -14.39
C MET A 171 -5.54 0.08 -15.33
N CYS A 172 -6.68 0.76 -15.47
CA CYS A 172 -6.79 2.00 -16.26
C CYS A 172 -5.89 3.10 -15.69
N ALA A 173 -5.98 3.37 -14.39
CA ALA A 173 -5.13 4.35 -13.71
C ALA A 173 -3.64 4.05 -13.94
N ALA A 174 -3.24 2.78 -13.79
CA ALA A 174 -1.87 2.35 -14.04
C ALA A 174 -1.44 2.50 -15.50
N MET A 175 -2.33 2.21 -16.47
CA MET A 175 -2.04 2.42 -17.89
C MET A 175 -1.83 3.90 -18.23
N ILE A 176 -2.63 4.80 -17.63
CA ILE A 176 -2.46 6.26 -17.83
C ILE A 176 -1.12 6.70 -17.24
N LYS A 177 -0.80 6.31 -16.00
CA LYS A 177 0.49 6.59 -15.37
C LYS A 177 1.67 6.05 -16.20
N THR A 178 1.50 4.85 -16.78
CA THR A 178 2.50 4.23 -17.68
C THR A 178 2.69 5.04 -18.95
N LEU A 179 1.60 5.50 -19.59
CA LEU A 179 1.65 6.32 -20.78
C LEU A 179 2.41 7.63 -20.51
N ASN A 180 2.10 8.30 -19.41
CA ASN A 180 2.78 9.53 -18.97
C ASN A 180 4.26 9.30 -18.62
N SER A 181 4.64 8.07 -18.29
CA SER A 181 6.02 7.68 -17.96
C SER A 181 6.82 7.15 -19.16
N GLY A 182 6.31 7.27 -20.37
CA GLY A 182 6.98 6.82 -21.61
C GLY A 182 6.52 5.46 -22.12
N GLY A 183 5.35 4.99 -21.69
CA GLY A 183 4.67 3.83 -22.28
C GLY A 183 4.26 4.07 -23.73
N LYS A 184 3.98 2.98 -24.46
CA LYS A 184 3.62 3.06 -25.89
C LYS A 184 2.26 3.74 -26.09
N PRO A 185 2.11 4.64 -27.11
CA PRO A 185 0.85 5.33 -27.41
C PRO A 185 -0.34 4.39 -27.66
N ALA A 186 -0.09 3.17 -28.12
CA ALA A 186 -1.13 2.16 -28.34
C ALA A 186 -1.95 1.82 -27.09
N LEU A 187 -1.43 2.06 -25.87
CA LEU A 187 -2.17 1.90 -24.61
C LEU A 187 -3.40 2.81 -24.52
N ARG A 188 -3.40 3.94 -25.24
CA ARG A 188 -4.51 4.90 -25.22
C ARG A 188 -5.86 4.28 -25.59
N SER A 189 -5.90 3.41 -26.57
CA SER A 189 -7.17 2.77 -26.98
C SER A 189 -7.77 1.83 -25.91
N TYR A 190 -6.94 1.25 -25.03
CA TYR A 190 -7.39 0.43 -23.92
C TYR A 190 -7.80 1.28 -22.72
N ILE A 191 -7.11 2.39 -22.48
CA ILE A 191 -7.51 3.41 -21.51
C ILE A 191 -8.91 3.91 -21.83
N ASP A 192 -9.14 4.30 -23.12
CA ASP A 192 -10.44 4.80 -23.55
C ASP A 192 -11.55 3.75 -23.38
N ASN A 193 -11.25 2.45 -23.62
CA ASN A 193 -12.19 1.36 -23.40
C ASN A 193 -12.54 1.16 -21.91
N TYR A 194 -11.55 1.25 -21.03
CA TYR A 194 -11.80 1.16 -19.58
C TYR A 194 -12.63 2.35 -19.06
N ILE A 195 -12.29 3.56 -19.52
CA ILE A 195 -13.03 4.78 -19.15
C ILE A 195 -14.47 4.73 -19.67
N ASP A 196 -14.69 4.24 -20.89
CA ASP A 196 -16.05 4.04 -21.42
C ASP A 196 -16.85 3.07 -20.54
N TYR A 197 -16.23 2.00 -20.07
CA TYR A 197 -16.86 1.07 -19.12
C TYR A 197 -17.23 1.77 -17.82
N ILE A 198 -16.28 2.42 -17.14
CA ILE A 198 -16.50 3.08 -15.85
C ILE A 198 -17.57 4.16 -15.95
N SER A 199 -17.49 5.00 -16.99
CA SER A 199 -18.33 6.19 -17.13
C SER A 199 -19.74 5.87 -17.64
N LYS A 200 -19.92 4.82 -18.49
CA LYS A 200 -21.14 4.59 -19.24
C LYS A 200 -21.80 3.22 -19.04
N LYS A 201 -21.02 2.17 -18.70
CA LYS A 201 -21.52 0.80 -18.64
C LYS A 201 -21.69 0.26 -17.23
N GLN A 202 -20.85 0.74 -16.30
CA GLN A 202 -20.97 0.35 -14.90
C GLN A 202 -22.34 0.77 -14.34
N PHE A 203 -22.97 -0.16 -13.61
CA PHE A 203 -24.24 0.10 -12.95
C PHE A 203 -24.11 1.28 -11.94
N ARG A 204 -25.13 2.11 -11.90
CA ARG A 204 -25.22 3.26 -10.99
C ARG A 204 -26.60 3.33 -10.37
N LEU A 205 -26.67 3.82 -9.14
CA LEU A 205 -27.93 4.23 -8.51
C LEU A 205 -28.57 5.41 -9.25
N GLN A 206 -29.82 5.73 -8.93
CA GLN A 206 -30.57 6.81 -9.57
C GLN A 206 -29.87 8.18 -9.51
N ASP A 207 -29.13 8.44 -8.43
CA ASP A 207 -28.35 9.68 -8.25
C ASP A 207 -26.98 9.67 -8.98
N GLY A 208 -26.66 8.55 -9.65
CA GLY A 208 -25.44 8.36 -10.40
C GLY A 208 -24.27 7.80 -9.58
N THR A 209 -24.49 7.39 -8.33
CA THR A 209 -23.48 6.69 -7.52
C THR A 209 -23.16 5.34 -8.14
N LEU A 210 -21.88 5.02 -8.31
CA LEU A 210 -21.43 3.71 -8.78
C LEU A 210 -21.84 2.62 -7.79
N ALA A 211 -22.42 1.54 -8.27
CA ALA A 211 -22.97 0.48 -7.44
C ALA A 211 -22.86 -0.90 -8.09
N ARG A 212 -23.18 -1.94 -7.32
CA ARG A 212 -23.25 -3.35 -7.75
C ARG A 212 -24.61 -3.93 -7.40
N ASN A 213 -25.02 -4.99 -8.12
CA ASN A 213 -26.21 -5.77 -7.79
C ASN A 213 -25.85 -7.08 -7.09
N ARG A 214 -24.86 -7.01 -6.15
CA ARG A 214 -24.40 -8.12 -5.32
C ARG A 214 -23.75 -7.63 -4.02
N PRO A 215 -23.93 -8.32 -2.90
CA PRO A 215 -24.71 -9.55 -2.69
C PRO A 215 -26.23 -9.32 -2.83
N LEU A 216 -26.69 -8.08 -2.73
CA LEU A 216 -28.07 -7.63 -2.88
C LEU A 216 -28.14 -6.58 -3.99
N PRO A 217 -29.33 -6.31 -4.57
CA PRO A 217 -29.51 -5.17 -5.47
C PRO A 217 -29.07 -3.85 -4.83
N ASN A 218 -28.63 -2.90 -5.64
CA ASN A 218 -28.28 -1.53 -5.22
C ASN A 218 -27.27 -1.49 -4.05
N THR A 219 -26.21 -2.33 -4.13
CA THR A 219 -25.17 -2.41 -3.10
C THR A 219 -23.96 -1.54 -3.45
N LEU A 220 -23.45 -0.78 -2.49
CA LEU A 220 -22.15 -0.11 -2.57
C LEU A 220 -21.11 -0.92 -1.81
N TRP A 221 -19.98 -1.18 -2.46
CA TRP A 221 -18.76 -1.68 -1.84
C TRP A 221 -17.76 -0.54 -1.77
N LEU A 222 -17.19 -0.30 -0.60
CA LEU A 222 -16.25 0.81 -0.43
C LEU A 222 -15.03 0.71 -1.36
N ASP A 223 -14.62 -0.52 -1.69
CA ASP A 223 -13.54 -0.81 -2.63
C ASP A 223 -13.75 -0.18 -4.01
N ASP A 224 -15.01 0.00 -4.43
CA ASP A 224 -15.37 0.58 -5.72
C ASP A 224 -14.91 2.03 -5.89
N LEU A 225 -14.68 2.74 -4.80
CA LEU A 225 -14.02 4.04 -4.86
C LEU A 225 -12.66 3.94 -5.52
N TYR A 226 -11.81 3.01 -5.07
CA TYR A 226 -10.48 2.84 -5.66
C TYR A 226 -10.54 2.18 -7.03
N MET A 227 -11.55 1.35 -7.28
CA MET A 227 -11.74 0.70 -8.58
C MET A 227 -12.40 1.61 -9.63
N SER A 228 -12.55 2.92 -9.36
CA SER A 228 -13.12 3.88 -10.30
C SER A 228 -12.46 5.25 -10.27
N VAL A 229 -12.42 5.88 -9.11
CA VAL A 229 -12.03 7.30 -8.94
C VAL A 229 -10.61 7.60 -9.40
N PRO A 230 -9.56 6.81 -9.10
CA PRO A 230 -8.22 7.09 -9.61
C PRO A 230 -8.14 7.07 -11.15
N ALA A 231 -8.89 6.18 -11.80
CA ALA A 231 -8.95 6.13 -13.26
C ALA A 231 -9.61 7.39 -13.85
N LEU A 232 -10.73 7.83 -13.27
CA LEU A 232 -11.41 9.07 -13.66
C LEU A 232 -10.48 10.27 -13.43
N ALA A 233 -9.87 10.39 -12.26
CA ALA A 233 -8.97 11.48 -11.92
C ALA A 233 -7.77 11.56 -12.88
N GLN A 234 -7.12 10.42 -13.15
CA GLN A 234 -6.01 10.35 -14.11
C GLN A 234 -6.47 10.66 -15.54
N MET A 235 -7.69 10.28 -15.91
CA MET A 235 -8.24 10.64 -17.24
C MET A 235 -8.54 12.13 -17.35
N GLY A 236 -9.05 12.76 -16.29
CA GLY A 236 -9.19 14.23 -16.21
C GLY A 236 -7.86 14.93 -16.41
N ASN A 237 -6.81 14.46 -15.71
CA ASN A 237 -5.45 14.98 -15.86
C ASN A 237 -4.86 14.76 -17.27
N LEU A 238 -5.13 13.61 -17.87
CA LEU A 238 -4.63 13.27 -19.21
C LEU A 238 -5.29 14.10 -20.32
N THR A 239 -6.57 14.45 -20.17
CA THR A 239 -7.38 15.08 -21.21
C THR A 239 -7.69 16.55 -20.98
N GLY A 240 -7.58 17.02 -19.73
CA GLY A 240 -8.04 18.34 -19.32
C GLY A 240 -9.58 18.48 -19.27
N ASP A 241 -10.34 17.37 -19.36
CA ASP A 241 -11.80 17.38 -19.36
C ASP A 241 -12.34 17.25 -17.93
N ASN A 242 -12.89 18.33 -17.41
CA ASN A 242 -13.38 18.43 -16.04
C ASN A 242 -14.50 17.44 -15.69
N LYS A 243 -15.26 16.92 -16.66
CA LYS A 243 -16.31 15.93 -16.39
C LYS A 243 -15.80 14.70 -15.63
N TYR A 244 -14.54 14.32 -15.84
CA TYR A 244 -13.93 13.19 -15.15
C TYR A 244 -13.59 13.53 -13.70
N PHE A 245 -13.11 14.75 -13.44
CA PHE A 245 -12.90 15.25 -12.09
C PHE A 245 -14.22 15.42 -11.34
N ASP A 246 -15.24 15.97 -12.01
CA ASP A 246 -16.58 16.15 -11.44
C ASP A 246 -17.19 14.80 -11.02
N ASP A 247 -17.10 13.75 -11.87
CA ASP A 247 -17.60 12.41 -11.52
C ASP A 247 -16.74 11.78 -10.39
N ALA A 248 -15.43 11.93 -10.44
CA ALA A 248 -14.53 11.44 -9.40
C ALA A 248 -14.86 12.02 -8.01
N VAL A 249 -15.00 13.36 -7.93
CA VAL A 249 -15.39 14.05 -6.69
C VAL A 249 -16.78 13.62 -6.25
N LYS A 250 -17.74 13.58 -7.19
CA LYS A 250 -19.11 13.12 -6.92
C LYS A 250 -19.12 11.73 -6.27
N GLN A 251 -18.36 10.77 -6.79
CA GLN A 251 -18.30 9.43 -6.19
C GLN A 251 -17.77 9.48 -4.75
N VAL A 252 -16.66 10.19 -4.50
CA VAL A 252 -16.11 10.32 -3.15
C VAL A 252 -17.15 10.90 -2.18
N LEU A 253 -17.86 11.97 -2.56
CA LEU A 253 -18.84 12.63 -1.71
C LEU A 253 -20.08 11.76 -1.47
N GLN A 254 -20.61 11.10 -2.49
CA GLN A 254 -21.78 10.24 -2.39
C GLN A 254 -21.54 8.98 -1.56
N PHE A 255 -20.36 8.33 -1.70
CA PHE A 255 -19.94 7.23 -0.84
C PHE A 255 -19.76 7.69 0.60
N SER A 256 -19.10 8.84 0.81
CA SER A 256 -18.86 9.38 2.15
C SER A 256 -20.16 9.74 2.87
N GLN A 257 -21.13 10.31 2.15
CA GLN A 257 -22.45 10.64 2.72
C GLN A 257 -23.16 9.39 3.27
N ARG A 258 -23.00 8.23 2.64
CA ARG A 258 -23.67 6.97 3.02
C ARG A 258 -22.86 6.11 4.00
N MET A 259 -21.55 6.13 3.90
CA MET A 259 -20.69 5.11 4.50
C MET A 259 -19.69 5.65 5.53
N PHE A 260 -19.47 6.97 5.60
CA PHE A 260 -18.52 7.56 6.53
C PHE A 260 -19.14 7.87 7.88
N ASN A 261 -18.68 7.21 8.94
CA ASN A 261 -19.04 7.51 10.31
C ASN A 261 -18.20 8.70 10.82
N LYS A 262 -18.79 9.89 10.84
CA LYS A 262 -18.09 11.13 11.21
C LYS A 262 -17.55 11.12 12.65
N ASN A 263 -18.21 10.40 13.55
CA ASN A 263 -17.80 10.33 14.96
C ASN A 263 -16.54 9.48 15.15
N GLN A 264 -16.38 8.41 14.35
CA GLN A 264 -15.23 7.53 14.40
C GLN A 264 -14.14 7.91 13.39
N GLY A 265 -14.48 8.69 12.35
CA GLY A 265 -13.57 8.99 11.24
C GLY A 265 -13.27 7.76 10.37
N LEU A 266 -14.20 6.83 10.25
CA LEU A 266 -14.04 5.55 9.56
C LEU A 266 -15.18 5.28 8.59
N TYR A 267 -14.88 4.48 7.56
CA TYR A 267 -15.87 4.00 6.61
C TYR A 267 -16.33 2.58 6.94
N MET A 268 -17.63 2.32 6.93
CA MET A 268 -18.15 0.95 6.87
C MET A 268 -17.88 0.34 5.49
N HIS A 269 -17.76 -1.00 5.41
CA HIS A 269 -17.36 -1.70 4.18
C HIS A 269 -18.44 -1.74 3.11
N GLY A 270 -19.71 -1.91 3.50
CA GLY A 270 -20.81 -2.07 2.56
C GLY A 270 -22.07 -1.33 2.98
N TRP A 271 -22.81 -0.87 1.96
CA TRP A 271 -24.10 -0.23 2.11
C TRP A 271 -25.08 -0.79 1.08
N VAL A 272 -26.34 -0.97 1.44
CA VAL A 272 -27.42 -1.47 0.57
C VAL A 272 -28.62 -0.53 0.65
N GLU A 273 -29.13 -0.09 -0.50
CA GLU A 273 -30.19 0.93 -0.57
C GLU A 273 -31.46 0.55 0.19
N ASP A 274 -31.88 -0.71 0.13
CA ASP A 274 -33.11 -1.21 0.77
C ASP A 274 -32.93 -1.58 2.25
N MET A 275 -31.76 -1.38 2.85
CA MET A 275 -31.50 -1.66 4.26
C MET A 275 -31.60 -0.39 5.09
N ASN A 276 -32.50 -0.39 6.10
CA ASN A 276 -32.62 0.72 7.05
C ASN A 276 -31.48 0.80 8.07
N VAL A 277 -30.88 -0.32 8.41
CA VAL A 277 -29.77 -0.44 9.37
C VAL A 277 -28.65 -1.28 8.76
N HIS A 278 -27.45 -0.75 8.77
CA HIS A 278 -26.27 -1.42 8.27
C HIS A 278 -25.35 -1.84 9.41
N PRO A 279 -24.82 -3.07 9.42
CA PRO A 279 -23.72 -3.43 10.32
C PRO A 279 -22.46 -2.65 9.92
N GLU A 280 -21.95 -1.84 10.84
CA GLU A 280 -20.77 -1.01 10.61
C GLU A 280 -19.50 -1.81 10.87
N PHE A 281 -19.04 -2.59 9.89
CA PHE A 281 -17.73 -3.24 9.95
C PHE A 281 -16.68 -2.36 9.29
N TYR A 282 -15.74 -1.89 10.11
CA TYR A 282 -14.62 -1.05 9.65
C TYR A 282 -13.43 -1.94 9.24
N TRP A 283 -13.61 -2.67 8.13
CA TRP A 283 -12.54 -3.48 7.58
C TRP A 283 -11.36 -2.59 7.15
N ALA A 284 -10.14 -2.95 7.57
CA ALA A 284 -8.98 -2.07 7.43
C ALA A 284 -8.63 -1.79 5.97
N ARG A 285 -8.56 -2.82 5.12
CA ARG A 285 -8.16 -2.62 3.71
C ARG A 285 -9.17 -1.80 2.92
N CYS A 286 -10.48 -1.91 3.15
CA CYS A 286 -11.43 -1.04 2.46
C CYS A 286 -11.30 0.42 2.91
N ASN A 287 -11.02 0.67 4.19
CA ASN A 287 -10.66 2.00 4.68
C ASN A 287 -9.36 2.49 4.03
N GLY A 288 -8.39 1.59 3.83
CA GLY A 288 -7.18 1.88 3.05
C GLY A 288 -7.52 2.30 1.62
N TRP A 289 -8.39 1.57 0.93
CA TRP A 289 -8.82 1.93 -0.43
C TRP A 289 -9.51 3.29 -0.50
N ALA A 290 -10.38 3.61 0.45
CA ALA A 290 -11.04 4.92 0.51
C ALA A 290 -10.01 6.06 0.73
N LEU A 291 -9.06 5.87 1.64
CA LEU A 291 -8.01 6.86 1.88
C LEU A 291 -7.09 7.02 0.66
N LEU A 292 -6.68 5.92 0.04
CA LEU A 292 -5.86 5.92 -1.17
C LEU A 292 -6.58 6.59 -2.35
N THR A 293 -7.89 6.39 -2.46
CA THR A 293 -8.72 7.06 -3.47
C THR A 293 -8.66 8.58 -3.34
N MET A 294 -8.86 9.10 -2.12
CA MET A 294 -8.80 10.54 -1.88
C MET A 294 -7.39 11.10 -2.12
N THR A 295 -6.37 10.34 -1.75
CA THR A 295 -4.96 10.70 -1.97
C THR A 295 -4.66 10.81 -3.48
N GLU A 296 -5.00 9.80 -4.27
CA GLU A 296 -4.80 9.76 -5.71
C GLU A 296 -5.61 10.83 -6.46
N LEU A 297 -6.84 11.12 -6.00
CA LEU A 297 -7.66 12.18 -6.57
C LEU A 297 -7.05 13.55 -6.31
N LEU A 298 -6.68 13.86 -5.07
CA LEU A 298 -6.12 15.16 -4.69
C LEU A 298 -4.78 15.46 -5.36
N ASP A 299 -4.03 14.42 -5.75
CA ASP A 299 -2.77 14.59 -6.47
C ASP A 299 -2.92 15.28 -7.83
N VAL A 300 -4.04 15.07 -8.49
CA VAL A 300 -4.28 15.55 -9.86
C VAL A 300 -5.50 16.46 -10.00
N LEU A 301 -6.35 16.54 -8.97
CA LEU A 301 -7.51 17.42 -8.96
C LEU A 301 -7.02 18.89 -8.97
N PRO A 302 -7.50 19.74 -9.90
CA PRO A 302 -7.12 21.15 -9.93
C PRO A 302 -7.32 21.85 -8.59
N GLU A 303 -6.42 22.78 -8.25
CA GLU A 303 -6.47 23.50 -6.96
C GLU A 303 -7.75 24.35 -6.81
N ASP A 304 -8.28 24.84 -7.91
CA ASP A 304 -9.50 25.65 -7.99
C ASP A 304 -10.79 24.84 -8.18
N HIS A 305 -10.70 23.51 -8.21
CA HIS A 305 -11.89 22.66 -8.34
C HIS A 305 -12.81 22.81 -7.12
N PRO A 306 -14.13 23.10 -7.29
CA PRO A 306 -15.04 23.47 -6.19
C PRO A 306 -15.18 22.38 -5.12
N GLY A 307 -15.01 21.10 -5.47
CA GLY A 307 -15.10 19.98 -4.50
C GLY A 307 -13.79 19.65 -3.79
N ARG A 308 -12.66 20.30 -4.14
CA ARG A 308 -11.34 19.94 -3.60
C ARG A 308 -11.27 20.09 -2.07
N SER A 309 -11.80 21.18 -1.55
CA SER A 309 -11.75 21.44 -0.10
C SER A 309 -12.53 20.39 0.71
N GLU A 310 -13.66 19.91 0.19
CA GLU A 310 -14.47 18.89 0.87
C GLU A 310 -13.77 17.52 0.86
N VAL A 311 -13.17 17.12 -0.28
CA VAL A 311 -12.37 15.89 -0.36
C VAL A 311 -11.17 15.95 0.60
N LEU A 312 -10.50 17.09 0.69
CA LEU A 312 -9.36 17.29 1.60
C LEU A 312 -9.79 17.19 3.08
N GLU A 313 -10.92 17.74 3.46
CA GLU A 313 -11.44 17.61 4.84
C GLU A 313 -11.88 16.17 5.16
N LEU A 314 -12.45 15.44 4.21
CA LEU A 314 -12.74 14.02 4.37
C LEU A 314 -11.45 13.21 4.59
N LEU A 315 -10.42 13.45 3.78
CA LEU A 315 -9.09 12.81 3.94
C LEU A 315 -8.53 13.09 5.34
N ARG A 316 -8.52 14.36 5.78
CA ARG A 316 -8.03 14.74 7.10
C ARG A 316 -8.82 14.10 8.23
N SER A 317 -10.15 14.05 8.10
CA SER A 317 -11.02 13.41 9.09
C SER A 317 -10.80 11.90 9.17
N HIS A 318 -10.58 11.26 8.02
CA HIS A 318 -10.29 9.84 7.96
C HIS A 318 -8.91 9.51 8.57
N ILE A 319 -7.87 10.31 8.27
CA ILE A 319 -6.54 10.15 8.89
C ILE A 319 -6.64 10.28 10.41
N ARG A 320 -7.40 11.25 10.95
CA ARG A 320 -7.62 11.38 12.40
C ARG A 320 -8.26 10.13 13.01
N GLY A 321 -9.27 9.56 12.34
CA GLY A 321 -9.91 8.33 12.79
C GLY A 321 -8.94 7.14 12.82
N ILE A 322 -8.15 6.97 11.76
CA ILE A 322 -7.14 5.92 11.65
C ILE A 322 -6.03 6.10 12.68
N ALA A 323 -5.57 7.33 12.94
CA ALA A 323 -4.51 7.62 13.91
C ALA A 323 -4.81 7.09 15.31
N ASN A 324 -6.06 7.15 15.74
CA ASN A 324 -6.49 6.67 17.06
C ASN A 324 -6.45 5.15 17.21
N LEU A 325 -6.22 4.41 16.14
CA LEU A 325 -6.37 2.94 16.08
C LEU A 325 -5.06 2.22 15.70
N GLN A 326 -3.94 2.96 15.59
CA GLN A 326 -2.64 2.34 15.40
C GLN A 326 -2.23 1.55 16.64
N SER A 327 -1.88 0.28 16.46
CA SER A 327 -1.37 -0.54 17.56
C SER A 327 0.04 -0.14 17.97
N GLY A 328 0.43 -0.44 19.21
CA GLY A 328 1.75 -0.10 19.75
C GLY A 328 2.94 -0.67 18.96
N ASN A 329 2.72 -1.71 18.15
CA ASN A 329 3.74 -2.24 17.24
C ASN A 329 3.76 -1.57 15.85
N GLY A 330 2.92 -0.55 15.62
CA GLY A 330 2.84 0.22 14.38
C GLY A 330 1.87 -0.30 13.32
N LEU A 331 1.33 -1.52 13.47
CA LEU A 331 0.33 -2.08 12.56
C LEU A 331 -1.09 -1.65 12.92
N TRP A 332 -2.05 -1.88 12.01
CA TRP A 332 -3.48 -1.77 12.26
C TRP A 332 -4.16 -3.12 12.19
N HIS A 333 -5.25 -3.27 12.95
CA HIS A 333 -6.04 -4.49 13.00
C HIS A 333 -6.89 -4.69 11.73
N GLN A 334 -7.21 -5.95 11.42
CA GLN A 334 -8.08 -6.37 10.30
C GLN A 334 -9.45 -5.68 10.34
N LEU A 335 -10.05 -5.58 11.52
CA LEU A 335 -11.20 -4.72 11.82
C LEU A 335 -10.70 -3.59 12.71
N LEU A 336 -10.72 -2.36 12.23
CA LEU A 336 -10.01 -1.24 12.83
C LEU A 336 -10.39 -0.99 14.30
N ASN A 337 -11.68 -1.07 14.62
CA ASN A 337 -12.20 -0.87 15.98
C ASN A 337 -12.28 -2.15 16.82
N ARG A 338 -11.61 -3.23 16.40
CA ARG A 338 -11.60 -4.55 17.06
C ARG A 338 -10.16 -5.01 17.29
N ASN A 339 -9.62 -4.68 18.44
CA ASN A 339 -8.23 -5.00 18.81
C ASN A 339 -7.98 -6.50 19.08
N ASP A 340 -9.01 -7.33 19.10
CA ASP A 340 -8.95 -8.78 19.14
C ASP A 340 -8.87 -9.43 17.74
N SER A 341 -9.03 -8.65 16.66
CA SER A 341 -8.75 -9.12 15.30
C SER A 341 -7.24 -9.08 15.00
N TYR A 342 -6.78 -9.88 14.04
CA TYR A 342 -5.35 -9.93 13.72
C TYR A 342 -4.84 -8.61 13.11
N LEU A 343 -3.52 -8.39 13.19
CA LEU A 343 -2.84 -7.24 12.59
C LEU A 343 -2.61 -7.49 11.09
N GLU A 344 -2.96 -6.52 10.25
CA GLU A 344 -3.05 -6.69 8.80
C GLU A 344 -2.05 -5.80 8.05
N THR A 345 -1.24 -6.41 7.20
CA THR A 345 -0.09 -5.74 6.57
C THR A 345 -0.49 -4.82 5.42
N SER A 346 -1.42 -5.22 4.54
CA SER A 346 -1.74 -4.43 3.34
C SER A 346 -2.41 -3.11 3.69
N ALA A 347 -3.35 -3.11 4.63
CA ALA A 347 -3.99 -1.89 5.11
C ALA A 347 -2.98 -0.97 5.82
N THR A 348 -2.11 -1.54 6.67
CA THR A 348 -1.05 -0.78 7.33
C THR A 348 -0.15 -0.08 6.31
N ALA A 349 0.24 -0.77 5.25
CA ALA A 349 1.06 -0.19 4.19
C ALA A 349 0.32 0.94 3.44
N ILE A 350 -0.97 0.76 3.13
CA ILE A 350 -1.78 1.83 2.50
C ILE A 350 -1.87 3.05 3.42
N PHE A 351 -2.18 2.86 4.70
CA PHE A 351 -2.25 3.96 5.66
C PHE A 351 -0.92 4.69 5.77
N THR A 352 0.18 3.95 5.91
CA THR A 352 1.54 4.51 5.97
C THR A 352 1.85 5.34 4.72
N TYR A 353 1.54 4.83 3.53
CA TYR A 353 1.68 5.58 2.28
C TYR A 353 0.88 6.87 2.30
N CYS A 354 -0.43 6.78 2.55
CA CYS A 354 -1.32 7.94 2.47
C CYS A 354 -0.97 9.02 3.50
N ILE A 355 -0.55 8.63 4.70
CA ILE A 355 -0.11 9.57 5.75
C ILE A 355 1.19 10.26 5.34
N ALA A 356 2.22 9.49 4.93
CA ALA A 356 3.49 10.03 4.47
C ALA A 356 3.31 10.96 3.27
N HIS A 357 2.48 10.56 2.29
CA HIS A 357 2.14 11.35 1.12
C HIS A 357 1.43 12.66 1.49
N SER A 358 0.43 12.59 2.38
CA SER A 358 -0.30 13.77 2.85
C SER A 358 0.62 14.77 3.57
N ILE A 359 1.64 14.29 4.29
CA ILE A 359 2.68 15.13 4.88
C ILE A 359 3.55 15.77 3.79
N ASN A 360 4.03 14.99 2.83
CA ASN A 360 4.86 15.47 1.72
C ASN A 360 4.14 16.53 0.86
N LYS A 361 2.82 16.46 0.76
CA LYS A 361 1.98 17.44 0.06
C LYS A 361 1.54 18.63 0.94
N GLY A 362 1.85 18.62 2.23
CA GLY A 362 1.41 19.66 3.16
C GLY A 362 -0.09 19.64 3.46
N TRP A 363 -0.78 18.52 3.20
CA TRP A 363 -2.21 18.37 3.48
C TRP A 363 -2.49 18.16 4.96
N ILE A 364 -1.55 17.57 5.69
CA ILE A 364 -1.61 17.37 7.14
C ILE A 364 -0.28 17.79 7.78
N ASP A 365 -0.34 18.08 9.08
CA ASP A 365 0.81 18.50 9.86
C ASP A 365 1.84 17.37 10.04
N ALA A 366 3.12 17.67 9.75
CA ALA A 366 4.19 16.71 9.82
C ALA A 366 4.57 16.32 11.27
N THR A 367 4.55 17.29 12.19
CA THR A 367 4.92 17.05 13.59
C THR A 367 3.93 16.11 14.27
N ALA A 368 2.62 16.30 13.99
CA ALA A 368 1.56 15.51 14.57
C ALA A 368 1.47 14.09 13.96
N ASN A 369 1.78 13.93 12.67
CA ASN A 369 1.50 12.69 11.95
C ASN A 369 2.74 11.91 11.50
N GLY A 370 3.92 12.55 11.48
CA GLY A 370 5.16 11.92 11.06
C GLY A 370 5.56 10.70 11.90
N PRO A 371 5.46 10.73 13.24
CA PRO A 371 5.73 9.56 14.08
C PRO A 371 4.88 8.34 13.72
N MET A 372 3.58 8.55 13.41
CA MET A 372 2.67 7.49 12.98
C MET A 372 3.12 6.85 11.67
N ALA A 373 3.55 7.65 10.69
CA ALA A 373 4.06 7.14 9.41
C ALA A 373 5.36 6.32 9.62
N VAL A 374 6.28 6.80 10.47
CA VAL A 374 7.54 6.10 10.79
C VAL A 374 7.27 4.76 11.47
N LEU A 375 6.40 4.73 12.49
CA LEU A 375 6.01 3.51 13.18
C LEU A 375 5.33 2.52 12.23
N GLY A 376 4.43 3.01 11.36
CA GLY A 376 3.77 2.19 10.35
C GLY A 376 4.76 1.54 9.39
N TRP A 377 5.73 2.31 8.87
CA TRP A 377 6.77 1.77 8.01
C TRP A 377 7.68 0.76 8.75
N ASN A 378 8.13 1.11 9.95
CA ASN A 378 8.97 0.22 10.74
C ASN A 378 8.29 -1.13 11.00
N ALA A 379 6.99 -1.13 11.18
CA ALA A 379 6.20 -2.35 11.31
C ALA A 379 6.08 -3.11 9.98
N VAL A 380 5.74 -2.42 8.88
CA VAL A 380 5.56 -3.01 7.55
C VAL A 380 6.85 -3.68 7.05
N GLN A 381 8.01 -3.05 7.22
CA GLN A 381 9.28 -3.63 6.76
C GLN A 381 9.60 -4.98 7.43
N THR A 382 9.13 -5.22 8.67
CA THR A 382 9.30 -6.51 9.37
C THR A 382 8.47 -7.64 8.75
N LYS A 383 7.48 -7.29 7.92
CA LYS A 383 6.61 -8.23 7.21
C LYS A 383 7.15 -8.63 5.84
N VAL A 384 8.27 -8.06 5.42
CA VAL A 384 8.95 -8.45 4.18
C VAL A 384 10.08 -9.40 4.54
N ASN A 385 9.90 -10.68 4.26
CA ASN A 385 10.90 -11.70 4.59
C ASN A 385 12.14 -11.64 3.67
N SER A 386 13.12 -12.49 3.92
CA SER A 386 14.39 -12.52 3.16
C SER A 386 14.23 -12.86 1.69
N LYS A 387 13.13 -13.48 1.29
CA LYS A 387 12.81 -13.80 -0.11
C LYS A 387 12.10 -12.67 -0.84
N GLY A 388 11.69 -11.60 -0.15
CA GLY A 388 10.89 -10.51 -0.68
C GLY A 388 9.38 -10.77 -0.68
N GLU A 389 8.92 -11.83 -0.01
CA GLU A 389 7.50 -12.13 0.18
C GLU A 389 6.92 -11.24 1.28
N VAL A 390 5.68 -10.79 1.09
CA VAL A 390 4.95 -9.94 2.05
C VAL A 390 4.03 -10.79 2.91
N GLU A 391 4.34 -10.89 4.19
CA GLU A 391 3.60 -11.67 5.18
C GLU A 391 2.45 -10.87 5.80
N GLY A 392 1.47 -11.57 6.41
CA GLY A 392 0.38 -10.95 7.15
C GLY A 392 -0.65 -10.21 6.28
N THR A 393 -0.67 -10.48 4.99
CA THR A 393 -1.63 -9.88 4.04
C THR A 393 -2.90 -10.71 3.97
N CYS A 394 -4.04 -10.08 4.25
CA CYS A 394 -5.37 -10.65 4.07
C CYS A 394 -5.62 -10.96 2.58
N VAL A 395 -6.09 -12.17 2.28
CA VAL A 395 -6.50 -12.56 0.92
C VAL A 395 -7.63 -11.70 0.36
N GLY A 396 -7.98 -11.87 -0.91
CA GLY A 396 -9.15 -11.22 -1.53
C GLY A 396 -10.41 -11.42 -0.68
N THR A 397 -11.13 -10.33 -0.41
CA THR A 397 -12.23 -10.32 0.56
C THR A 397 -13.43 -9.63 -0.06
N GLY A 398 -14.57 -10.32 -0.06
CA GLY A 398 -15.85 -9.72 -0.41
C GLY A 398 -16.50 -8.99 0.76
N MET A 399 -17.67 -8.45 0.52
CA MET A 399 -18.49 -7.80 1.54
C MET A 399 -19.35 -8.84 2.27
N SER A 400 -19.47 -8.71 3.58
CA SER A 400 -20.38 -9.52 4.41
C SER A 400 -21.04 -8.66 5.50
N PHE A 401 -22.19 -9.11 5.98
CA PHE A 401 -22.87 -8.56 7.16
C PHE A 401 -22.60 -9.38 8.43
N ASP A 402 -21.65 -10.34 8.36
CA ASP A 402 -21.22 -11.20 9.46
C ASP A 402 -19.79 -10.84 9.89
N PRO A 403 -19.56 -10.47 11.17
CA PRO A 403 -18.23 -10.16 11.66
C PRO A 403 -17.26 -11.36 11.58
N SER A 404 -17.73 -12.60 11.77
CA SER A 404 -16.92 -13.81 11.65
C SER A 404 -16.24 -13.92 10.32
N PHE A 405 -16.89 -13.46 9.23
CA PHE A 405 -16.34 -13.44 7.90
C PHE A 405 -15.04 -12.65 7.84
N TYR A 406 -14.98 -11.48 8.49
CA TYR A 406 -13.77 -10.65 8.50
C TYR A 406 -12.70 -11.17 9.45
N TYR A 407 -13.10 -11.61 10.65
CA TYR A 407 -12.18 -12.17 11.66
C TYR A 407 -11.40 -13.38 11.15
N ASN A 408 -12.06 -14.21 10.34
CA ASN A 408 -11.52 -15.49 9.89
C ASN A 408 -10.98 -15.45 8.45
N ARG A 409 -10.84 -14.25 7.83
CA ARG A 409 -10.18 -14.17 6.53
C ARG A 409 -8.71 -14.59 6.66
N PRO A 410 -8.24 -15.55 5.84
CA PRO A 410 -6.85 -16.00 5.94
C PRO A 410 -5.87 -14.93 5.48
N VAL A 411 -4.64 -15.04 5.96
CA VAL A 411 -3.48 -14.29 5.44
C VAL A 411 -2.60 -15.23 4.61
N ASN A 412 -1.95 -14.69 3.58
CA ASN A 412 -1.10 -15.48 2.71
C ASN A 412 -0.02 -14.62 2.05
N VAL A 413 1.20 -15.14 1.91
CA VAL A 413 2.29 -14.47 1.18
C VAL A 413 2.01 -14.34 -0.32
N ALA A 414 1.16 -15.19 -0.90
CA ALA A 414 0.66 -15.07 -2.26
C ALA A 414 -0.60 -14.18 -2.38
N ALA A 415 -0.99 -13.47 -1.31
CA ALA A 415 -2.03 -12.45 -1.40
C ALA A 415 -1.48 -11.21 -2.12
N ALA A 416 -1.93 -10.98 -3.35
CA ALA A 416 -1.43 -9.93 -4.24
C ALA A 416 -1.56 -8.51 -3.68
N HIS A 417 -2.48 -8.31 -2.74
CA HIS A 417 -2.80 -7.00 -2.14
C HIS A 417 -1.68 -6.38 -1.29
N GLY A 418 -0.68 -7.17 -0.85
CA GLY A 418 0.39 -6.67 0.00
C GLY A 418 1.46 -5.89 -0.77
N TYR A 419 1.79 -6.32 -1.97
CA TYR A 419 3.00 -5.89 -2.68
C TYR A 419 2.96 -4.44 -3.14
N GLY A 420 1.92 -4.05 -3.89
CA GLY A 420 1.74 -2.66 -4.34
C GLY A 420 1.78 -1.67 -3.17
N PRO A 421 0.95 -1.84 -2.15
CA PRO A 421 0.95 -0.95 -0.99
C PRO A 421 2.28 -0.85 -0.25
N VAL A 422 3.00 -1.95 -0.03
CA VAL A 422 4.31 -1.92 0.65
C VAL A 422 5.35 -1.14 -0.17
N ILE A 423 5.35 -1.32 -1.50
CA ILE A 423 6.22 -0.55 -2.40
C ILE A 423 5.87 0.94 -2.35
N MET A 424 4.57 1.29 -2.39
CA MET A 424 4.11 2.68 -2.28
C MET A 424 4.55 3.31 -0.96
N ALA A 425 4.34 2.60 0.16
CA ALA A 425 4.74 3.08 1.48
C ALA A 425 6.26 3.34 1.55
N GLY A 426 7.08 2.39 1.11
CA GLY A 426 8.53 2.57 1.10
C GLY A 426 8.99 3.72 0.21
N ALA A 427 8.45 3.83 -1.00
CA ALA A 427 8.77 4.92 -1.91
C ALA A 427 8.42 6.30 -1.32
N GLU A 428 7.26 6.44 -0.69
CA GLU A 428 6.84 7.71 -0.11
C GLU A 428 7.60 8.05 1.17
N MET A 429 7.96 7.02 1.96
CA MET A 429 8.86 7.21 3.11
C MET A 429 10.25 7.70 2.71
N ILE A 430 10.81 7.22 1.58
CA ILE A 430 12.07 7.76 1.03
C ILE A 430 11.93 9.26 0.73
N LYS A 431 10.80 9.68 0.12
CA LYS A 431 10.54 11.11 -0.16
C LYS A 431 10.40 11.91 1.14
N LEU A 432 9.70 11.35 2.14
CA LEU A 432 9.49 11.98 3.43
C LEU A 432 10.81 12.23 4.16
N LEU A 433 11.69 11.23 4.21
CA LEU A 433 12.99 11.32 4.89
C LEU A 433 14.00 12.23 4.18
N LYS A 434 13.76 12.63 2.93
CA LYS A 434 14.56 13.66 2.25
C LYS A 434 14.25 15.07 2.76
N ASN A 435 13.08 15.30 3.35
CA ASN A 435 12.61 16.62 3.77
C ASN A 435 12.53 16.78 5.29
N TYR A 436 12.51 15.67 6.03
CA TYR A 436 12.31 15.65 7.47
C TYR A 436 13.34 14.78 8.17
N GLN A 437 13.59 15.08 9.44
CA GLN A 437 14.41 14.29 10.35
C GLN A 437 13.59 13.85 11.55
N VAL A 438 13.83 12.62 12.00
CA VAL A 438 13.25 12.07 13.21
C VAL A 438 14.22 12.28 14.37
N VAL A 439 13.76 12.90 15.45
CA VAL A 439 14.51 13.05 16.68
C VAL A 439 13.78 12.32 17.78
N ILE A 440 14.48 11.40 18.44
CA ILE A 440 13.97 10.63 19.56
C ILE A 440 14.66 11.11 20.82
N ASN A 441 13.88 11.48 21.83
CA ASN A 441 14.37 11.85 23.15
C ASN A 441 13.41 11.31 24.23
N ASP A 442 13.68 11.65 25.50
CA ASP A 442 12.88 11.16 26.62
C ASP A 442 11.43 11.66 26.65
N ALA A 443 11.14 12.72 25.91
CA ALA A 443 9.81 13.32 25.86
C ALA A 443 8.96 12.78 24.72
N ALA A 444 9.55 12.53 23.54
CA ALA A 444 8.79 12.22 22.34
C ALA A 444 9.65 11.66 21.19
N VAL A 445 8.97 11.04 20.23
CA VAL A 445 9.43 10.94 18.85
C VAL A 445 8.97 12.20 18.13
N MET A 446 9.92 13.03 17.74
CA MET A 446 9.65 14.32 17.10
C MET A 446 10.05 14.29 15.63
N PHE A 447 9.30 15.01 14.81
CA PHE A 447 9.44 15.03 13.37
C PHE A 447 9.59 16.48 12.90
N TYR A 448 10.75 16.81 12.35
CA TYR A 448 11.09 18.18 12.00
C TYR A 448 11.59 18.31 10.56
N PRO A 449 11.39 19.46 9.92
CA PRO A 449 12.06 19.76 8.66
C PRO A 449 13.59 19.63 8.79
N LEU A 450 14.25 19.13 7.75
CA LEU A 450 15.71 19.11 7.69
C LEU A 450 16.27 20.54 7.82
N GLY A 451 17.35 20.69 8.60
CA GLY A 451 17.95 21.99 8.85
C GLY A 451 17.27 22.82 9.95
N THR A 452 16.33 22.24 10.69
CA THR A 452 15.73 22.91 11.86
C THR A 452 16.82 23.32 12.85
N ASP A 453 16.82 24.59 13.23
CA ASP A 453 17.74 25.17 14.24
C ASP A 453 17.29 24.78 15.65
N TRP A 454 17.94 23.77 16.21
CA TRP A 454 17.65 23.24 17.55
C TRP A 454 17.98 24.21 18.69
N SER A 455 18.79 25.25 18.46
CA SER A 455 19.13 26.23 19.51
C SER A 455 17.91 27.01 20.01
N LYS A 456 16.84 27.06 19.20
CA LYS A 456 15.57 27.73 19.53
C LYS A 456 14.64 26.93 20.44
N TYR A 457 14.95 25.62 20.64
CA TYR A 457 14.12 24.69 21.40
C TYR A 457 14.81 24.13 22.66
N ARG A 458 15.94 24.68 23.01
CA ARG A 458 16.68 24.36 24.24
C ARG A 458 16.42 25.37 25.35
#